data_c96099c32d725f3915b1844b309353ab
#
_entry.id   c96099c32d725f3915b1844b309353ab
#
_cell.length_a   1.000
_cell.length_b   1.000
_cell.length_c   1.000
_cell.angle_alpha   90.00
_cell.angle_beta   90.00
_cell.angle_gamma   90.00
#
_symmetry.space_group_name_H-M   'P 1'
#
loop_
_entity.id
_entity.type
_entity.pdbx_description
1 polymer ?
#
loop_
_entity_poly.entity_id
_entity_poly.type
_entity_poly.pdbx_seq_one_letter_code
_entity_poly.pdbx_strand_id
1 'polypeptide(L)'
;MQNGLIYGLEDRPPLKDTLFAAMQHLLAIFVAIITPPLIISGALGFDVETTSFLVSMSLFVSGIATFIQCKRFGGVGCGLLCVQGTSFSFISPIIMAGAIGGLPAIFGATMVGAFAEILVSRILKYAMKIIT
;
A
#
# COMPACT_ATOMS: atom_id res chain seq x y z
N MET A 1 -22.49 -10.54 24.80
CA MET A 1 -22.94 -9.52 23.84
C MET A 1 -22.26 -9.86 22.52
N GLN A 2 -22.96 -10.48 21.58
CA GLN A 2 -22.44 -10.73 20.24
C GLN A 2 -22.46 -9.38 19.54
N ASN A 3 -21.27 -8.79 19.39
CA ASN A 3 -21.06 -7.53 18.70
C ASN A 3 -21.42 -7.76 17.23
N GLY A 4 -22.53 -7.30 16.76
CA GLY A 4 -23.06 -7.20 15.39
C GLY A 4 -22.23 -7.60 14.16
N LEU A 5 -21.15 -8.35 14.33
CA LEU A 5 -20.34 -8.93 13.29
C LEU A 5 -21.02 -10.18 12.77
N ILE A 6 -21.26 -10.23 11.45
CA ILE A 6 -21.85 -11.39 10.77
C ILE A 6 -20.85 -12.55 10.76
N TYR A 7 -19.55 -12.26 10.63
CA TYR A 7 -18.45 -13.23 10.66
C TYR A 7 -17.34 -12.78 11.61
N GLY A 8 -16.80 -13.72 12.38
CA GLY A 8 -15.61 -13.52 13.22
C GLY A 8 -14.31 -13.69 12.43
N LEU A 9 -13.18 -13.47 13.11
CA LEU A 9 -11.84 -13.48 12.48
C LEU A 9 -11.46 -14.86 11.93
N GLU A 10 -11.90 -15.93 12.60
CA GLU A 10 -11.58 -17.32 12.23
C GLU A 10 -12.70 -17.99 11.41
N ASP A 11 -13.80 -17.29 11.18
CA ASP A 11 -14.91 -17.82 10.42
C ASP A 11 -14.56 -17.93 8.93
N ARG A 12 -15.14 -18.92 8.28
CA ARG A 12 -14.99 -19.15 6.85
C ARG A 12 -16.32 -18.86 6.15
N PRO A 13 -16.52 -17.63 5.65
CA PRO A 13 -17.73 -17.29 4.90
C PRO A 13 -17.89 -18.16 3.65
N PRO A 14 -19.11 -18.35 3.15
CA PRO A 14 -19.33 -19.02 1.88
C PRO A 14 -18.63 -18.28 0.73
N LEU A 15 -18.20 -19.05 -0.29
CA LEU A 15 -17.39 -18.52 -1.39
C LEU A 15 -18.04 -17.31 -2.08
N LYS A 16 -19.37 -17.29 -2.18
CA LYS A 16 -20.11 -16.18 -2.79
C LYS A 16 -19.89 -14.88 -2.03
N ASP A 17 -20.04 -14.88 -0.71
CA ASP A 17 -19.89 -13.69 0.14
C ASP A 17 -18.44 -13.23 0.16
N THR A 18 -17.50 -14.17 0.21
CA THR A 18 -16.06 -13.89 0.11
C THR A 18 -15.69 -13.21 -1.22
N LEU A 19 -16.18 -13.73 -2.33
CA LEU A 19 -15.91 -13.16 -3.66
C LEU A 19 -16.52 -11.77 -3.81
N PHE A 20 -17.75 -11.59 -3.33
CA PHE A 20 -18.44 -10.30 -3.37
C PHE A 20 -17.72 -9.23 -2.54
N ALA A 21 -17.31 -9.59 -1.31
CA ALA A 21 -16.53 -8.72 -0.44
C ALA A 21 -15.17 -8.38 -1.04
N ALA A 22 -14.48 -9.36 -1.64
CA ALA A 22 -13.19 -9.14 -2.32
C ALA A 22 -13.33 -8.18 -3.51
N MET A 23 -14.35 -8.35 -4.35
CA MET A 23 -14.64 -7.43 -5.46
C MET A 23 -14.93 -6.01 -4.97
N GLN A 24 -15.73 -5.88 -3.91
CA GLN A 24 -16.06 -4.58 -3.33
C GLN A 24 -14.80 -3.86 -2.80
N HIS A 25 -13.93 -4.56 -2.09
CA HIS A 25 -12.65 -4.01 -1.62
C HIS A 25 -11.74 -3.62 -2.78
N LEU A 26 -11.64 -4.48 -3.80
CA LEU A 26 -10.82 -4.21 -4.98
C LEU A 26 -11.30 -2.93 -5.68
N LEU A 27 -12.60 -2.81 -5.96
CA LEU A 27 -13.17 -1.64 -6.64
C LEU A 27 -12.99 -0.36 -5.82
N ALA A 28 -13.15 -0.44 -4.50
CA ALA A 28 -13.00 0.72 -3.61
C ALA A 28 -11.57 1.28 -3.60
N ILE A 29 -10.54 0.42 -3.65
CA ILE A 29 -9.14 0.87 -3.54
C ILE A 29 -8.44 1.00 -4.89
N PHE A 30 -8.99 0.42 -5.96
CA PHE A 30 -8.38 0.39 -7.28
C PHE A 30 -7.93 1.78 -7.75
N VAL A 31 -8.85 2.75 -7.70
CA VAL A 31 -8.56 4.14 -8.11
C VAL A 31 -7.46 4.77 -7.25
N ALA A 32 -7.49 4.51 -5.94
CA ALA A 32 -6.48 5.05 -5.03
C ALA A 32 -5.07 4.49 -5.28
N ILE A 33 -4.96 3.25 -5.77
CA ILE A 33 -3.67 2.63 -6.10
C ILE A 33 -3.10 3.18 -7.40
N ILE A 34 -3.92 3.37 -8.43
CA ILE A 34 -3.43 3.81 -9.75
C ILE A 34 -3.22 5.31 -9.87
N THR A 35 -3.92 6.12 -9.06
CA THR A 35 -3.87 7.58 -9.16
C THR A 35 -2.47 8.16 -8.87
N PRO A 36 -1.75 7.80 -7.80
CA PRO A 36 -0.42 8.35 -7.54
C PRO A 36 0.60 8.10 -8.66
N PRO A 37 0.78 6.88 -9.20
CA PRO A 37 1.69 6.69 -10.32
C PRO A 37 1.28 7.47 -11.58
N LEU A 38 -0.02 7.64 -11.84
CA LEU A 38 -0.48 8.48 -12.96
C LEU A 38 -0.13 9.96 -12.77
N ILE A 39 -0.34 10.51 -11.57
CA ILE A 39 0.01 11.89 -11.24
C ILE A 39 1.53 12.11 -11.37
N ILE A 40 2.34 11.20 -10.82
CA ILE A 40 3.80 11.27 -10.87
C ILE A 40 4.29 11.21 -12.33
N SER A 41 3.77 10.26 -13.10
CA SER A 41 4.13 10.11 -14.52
C SER A 41 3.75 11.34 -15.34
N GLY A 42 2.56 11.89 -15.13
CA GLY A 42 2.11 13.11 -15.79
C GLY A 42 2.96 14.32 -15.42
N ALA A 43 3.32 14.49 -14.14
CA ALA A 43 4.13 15.61 -13.67
C ALA A 43 5.59 15.55 -14.17
N LEU A 44 6.14 14.34 -14.36
CA LEU A 44 7.51 14.13 -14.84
C LEU A 44 7.60 13.94 -16.36
N GLY A 45 6.47 13.92 -17.07
CA GLY A 45 6.42 13.75 -18.52
C GLY A 45 6.90 12.38 -18.99
N PHE A 46 6.63 11.32 -18.22
CA PHE A 46 6.98 9.96 -18.64
C PHE A 46 6.13 9.51 -19.83
N ASP A 47 6.72 8.68 -20.67
CA ASP A 47 6.03 8.06 -21.81
C ASP A 47 4.95 7.05 -21.35
N VAL A 48 4.09 6.68 -22.25
CA VAL A 48 2.95 5.77 -21.98
C VAL A 48 3.43 4.41 -21.51
N GLU A 49 4.54 3.90 -22.04
CA GLU A 49 5.10 2.60 -21.66
C GLU A 49 5.56 2.60 -20.21
N THR A 50 6.37 3.58 -19.82
CA THR A 50 6.82 3.77 -18.43
C THR A 50 5.64 3.97 -17.47
N THR A 51 4.66 4.79 -17.85
CA THR A 51 3.47 5.03 -17.05
C THR A 51 2.67 3.74 -16.83
N SER A 52 2.45 2.96 -17.89
CA SER A 52 1.75 1.68 -17.82
C SER A 52 2.49 0.66 -16.95
N PHE A 53 3.80 0.63 -17.05
CA PHE A 53 4.66 -0.19 -16.20
C PHE A 53 4.50 0.19 -14.71
N LEU A 54 4.60 1.46 -14.37
CA LEU A 54 4.48 1.95 -12.99
C LEU A 54 3.11 1.65 -12.40
N VAL A 55 2.03 1.85 -13.15
CA VAL A 55 0.66 1.51 -12.72
C VAL A 55 0.52 0.00 -12.51
N SER A 56 0.99 -0.81 -13.43
CA SER A 56 0.92 -2.27 -13.33
C SER A 56 1.69 -2.79 -12.12
N MET A 57 2.90 -2.26 -11.90
CA MET A 57 3.73 -2.62 -10.76
C MET A 57 3.12 -2.18 -9.43
N SER A 58 2.46 -1.02 -9.36
CA SER A 58 1.78 -0.58 -8.14
C SER A 58 0.64 -1.51 -7.76
N LEU A 59 -0.15 -1.97 -8.72
CA LEU A 59 -1.22 -2.95 -8.50
C LEU A 59 -0.65 -4.32 -8.07
N PHE A 60 0.39 -4.78 -8.74
CA PHE A 60 1.01 -6.07 -8.44
C PHE A 60 1.60 -6.11 -7.03
N VAL A 61 2.38 -5.08 -6.67
CA VAL A 61 3.00 -4.96 -5.34
C VAL A 61 1.93 -4.77 -4.26
N SER A 62 0.88 -4.01 -4.52
CA SER A 62 -0.27 -3.86 -3.61
C SER A 62 -0.92 -5.22 -3.31
N GLY A 63 -1.11 -6.07 -4.33
CA GLY A 63 -1.64 -7.42 -4.16
C GLY A 63 -0.76 -8.29 -3.27
N ILE A 64 0.56 -8.31 -3.52
CA ILE A 64 1.53 -9.06 -2.70
C ILE A 64 1.54 -8.54 -1.26
N ALA A 65 1.62 -7.22 -1.07
CA ALA A 65 1.65 -6.61 0.25
C ALA A 65 0.37 -6.91 1.05
N THR A 66 -0.80 -6.84 0.40
CA THR A 66 -2.09 -7.21 0.99
C THR A 66 -2.11 -8.68 1.40
N PHE A 67 -1.60 -9.58 0.56
CA PHE A 67 -1.52 -11.00 0.88
C PHE A 67 -0.64 -11.29 2.10
N ILE A 68 0.54 -10.65 2.17
CA ILE A 68 1.43 -10.74 3.33
C ILE A 68 0.75 -10.20 4.59
N GLN A 69 0.04 -9.08 4.46
CA GLN A 69 -0.69 -8.46 5.56
C GLN A 69 -1.77 -9.38 6.15
N CYS A 70 -2.52 -10.08 5.29
CA CYS A 70 -3.56 -11.03 5.69
C CYS A 70 -3.00 -12.33 6.29
N LYS A 71 -1.92 -12.86 5.72
CA LYS A 71 -1.41 -14.21 6.07
C LYS A 71 -0.42 -14.26 7.23
N ARG A 72 0.15 -13.14 7.65
CA ARG A 72 1.23 -13.09 8.65
C ARG A 72 2.42 -14.01 8.32
N PHE A 73 3.42 -13.48 7.65
CA PHE A 73 4.66 -14.19 7.40
C PHE A 73 5.77 -13.72 8.35
N GLY A 74 6.32 -14.63 9.15
CA GLY A 74 7.51 -14.35 9.96
C GLY A 74 7.39 -13.16 10.92
N GLY A 75 6.19 -12.86 11.45
CA GLY A 75 5.95 -11.71 12.33
C GLY A 75 5.62 -10.40 11.58
N VAL A 76 5.56 -10.43 10.25
CA VAL A 76 5.09 -9.32 9.40
C VAL A 76 3.62 -9.56 9.05
N GLY A 77 2.82 -8.49 9.09
CA GLY A 77 1.38 -8.52 8.85
C GLY A 77 0.55 -8.61 10.13
N CYS A 78 -0.64 -8.02 10.11
CA CYS A 78 -1.55 -8.00 11.26
C CYS A 78 -2.53 -9.19 11.30
N GLY A 79 -2.65 -9.95 10.21
CA GLY A 79 -3.63 -11.03 10.07
C GLY A 79 -5.06 -10.55 9.86
N LEU A 80 -5.24 -9.29 9.48
CA LEU A 80 -6.52 -8.68 9.13
C LEU A 80 -6.54 -8.34 7.65
N LEU A 81 -7.73 -8.30 7.05
CA LEU A 81 -7.92 -7.83 5.69
C LEU A 81 -7.71 -6.30 5.67
N CYS A 82 -6.46 -5.89 5.50
CA CYS A 82 -6.05 -4.51 5.34
C CYS A 82 -5.38 -4.37 3.98
N VAL A 83 -6.11 -3.81 3.01
CA VAL A 83 -5.59 -3.66 1.65
C VAL A 83 -4.49 -2.61 1.65
N GLN A 84 -3.31 -2.99 1.16
CA GLN A 84 -2.16 -2.12 1.05
C GLN A 84 -2.18 -1.40 -0.29
N GLY A 85 -1.91 -0.11 -0.29
CA GLY A 85 -1.92 0.72 -1.50
C GLY A 85 -0.88 1.82 -1.47
N THR A 86 -0.84 2.60 -2.54
CA THR A 86 0.00 3.77 -2.66
C THR A 86 -0.50 4.91 -1.78
N SER A 87 0.42 5.70 -1.22
CA SER A 87 0.08 6.85 -0.38
C SER A 87 0.23 8.16 -1.15
N PHE A 88 -0.79 9.00 -1.09
CA PHE A 88 -0.77 10.35 -1.68
C PHE A 88 0.25 11.27 -1.03
N SER A 89 0.62 11.02 0.23
CA SER A 89 1.61 11.82 0.97
C SER A 89 3.00 11.81 0.33
N PHE A 90 3.33 10.77 -0.43
CA PHE A 90 4.63 10.64 -1.07
C PHE A 90 4.70 11.23 -2.50
N ILE A 91 3.60 11.70 -3.07
CA ILE A 91 3.56 12.22 -4.45
C ILE A 91 4.55 13.37 -4.61
N SER A 92 4.47 14.39 -3.74
CA SER A 92 5.36 15.56 -3.84
C SER A 92 6.85 15.21 -3.67
N PRO A 93 7.27 14.46 -2.64
CA PRO A 93 8.66 14.02 -2.52
C PRO A 93 9.16 13.19 -3.71
N ILE A 94 8.32 12.32 -4.27
CA ILE A 94 8.68 11.50 -5.43
C ILE A 94 8.85 12.35 -6.68
N ILE A 95 7.95 13.33 -6.92
CA ILE A 95 8.08 14.26 -8.05
C ILE A 95 9.37 15.07 -7.91
N MET A 96 9.69 15.57 -6.72
CA MET A 96 10.94 16.30 -6.47
C MET A 96 12.17 15.44 -6.75
N ALA A 97 12.19 14.20 -6.28
CA ALA A 97 13.29 13.25 -6.55
C ALA A 97 13.40 12.96 -8.05
N GLY A 98 12.28 12.74 -8.73
CA GLY A 98 12.21 12.48 -10.15
C GLY A 98 12.68 13.66 -11.01
N ALA A 99 12.39 14.88 -10.61
CA ALA A 99 12.87 16.09 -11.29
C ALA A 99 14.39 16.24 -11.22
N ILE A 100 15.04 15.72 -10.17
CA ILE A 100 16.49 15.81 -10.00
C ILE A 100 17.23 14.72 -10.78
N GLY A 101 16.74 13.47 -10.77
CA GLY A 101 17.47 12.33 -11.32
C GLY A 101 16.61 11.26 -11.97
N GLY A 102 15.37 11.57 -12.37
CA GLY A 102 14.49 10.65 -13.06
C GLY A 102 14.11 9.41 -12.23
N LEU A 103 13.77 8.31 -12.91
CA LEU A 103 13.38 7.04 -12.27
C LEU A 103 14.42 6.49 -11.29
N PRO A 104 15.73 6.50 -11.57
CA PRO A 104 16.72 6.02 -10.60
C PRO A 104 16.68 6.76 -9.27
N ALA A 105 16.50 8.07 -9.30
CA ALA A 105 16.39 8.89 -8.08
C ALA A 105 15.09 8.59 -7.32
N ILE A 106 13.98 8.37 -8.02
CA ILE A 106 12.71 7.94 -7.40
C ILE A 106 12.90 6.62 -6.65
N PHE A 107 13.45 5.59 -7.30
CA PHE A 107 13.65 4.30 -6.67
C PHE A 107 14.66 4.37 -5.51
N GLY A 108 15.74 5.12 -5.67
CA GLY A 108 16.69 5.36 -4.58
C GLY A 108 16.06 6.03 -3.37
N ALA A 109 15.32 7.11 -3.59
CA ALA A 109 14.63 7.84 -2.53
C ALA A 109 13.58 6.98 -1.82
N THR A 110 12.80 6.18 -2.57
CA THR A 110 11.78 5.29 -1.97
C THR A 110 12.41 4.16 -1.18
N MET A 111 13.54 3.59 -1.61
CA MET A 111 14.28 2.59 -0.83
C MET A 111 14.79 3.16 0.49
N VAL A 112 15.42 4.34 0.47
CA VAL A 112 15.88 5.03 1.69
C VAL A 112 14.70 5.37 2.60
N GLY A 113 13.60 5.86 2.03
CA GLY A 113 12.36 6.14 2.75
C GLY A 113 11.81 4.91 3.46
N ALA A 114 11.77 3.76 2.80
CA ALA A 114 11.30 2.51 3.40
C ALA A 114 12.15 2.08 4.61
N PHE A 115 13.48 2.22 4.53
CA PHE A 115 14.35 1.97 5.69
C PHE A 115 14.09 2.95 6.83
N ALA A 116 13.88 4.23 6.53
CA ALA A 116 13.54 5.24 7.53
C ALA A 116 12.20 4.92 8.22
N GLU A 117 11.18 4.50 7.47
CA GLU A 117 9.88 4.07 8.02
C GLU A 117 10.01 2.86 8.95
N ILE A 118 10.80 1.87 8.58
CA ILE A 118 11.08 0.70 9.44
C ILE A 118 11.72 1.15 10.77
N LEU A 119 12.69 2.06 10.72
CA LEU A 119 13.34 2.60 11.91
C LEU A 119 12.35 3.38 12.78
N VAL A 120 11.58 4.29 12.18
CA VAL A 120 10.56 5.09 12.88
C VAL A 120 9.49 4.19 13.50
N SER A 121 9.04 3.14 12.82
CA SER A 121 8.07 2.20 13.35
C SER A 121 8.54 1.48 14.63
N ARG A 122 9.85 1.22 14.73
CA ARG A 122 10.46 0.65 15.95
C ARG A 122 10.51 1.65 17.09
N ILE A 123 10.79 2.91 16.79
CA ILE A 123 10.87 4.01 17.77
C ILE A 123 9.47 4.42 18.24
N LEU A 124 8.46 4.34 17.36
CA LEU A 124 7.08 4.71 17.65
C LEU A 124 6.50 3.93 18.85
N LYS A 125 6.93 2.68 19.03
CA LYS A 125 6.54 1.86 20.18
C LYS A 125 6.95 2.51 21.52
N TYR A 126 8.09 3.20 21.55
CA TYR A 126 8.56 3.93 22.73
C TYR A 126 7.87 5.30 22.87
N ALA A 127 7.63 5.98 21.75
CA ALA A 127 6.92 7.26 21.73
C ALA A 127 5.46 7.12 22.20
N MET A 128 4.76 6.05 21.80
CA MET A 128 3.39 5.78 22.26
C MET A 128 3.30 5.58 23.77
N LYS A 129 4.36 5.11 24.42
CA LYS A 129 4.40 4.97 25.88
C LYS A 129 4.47 6.31 26.62
N ILE A 130 4.88 7.39 25.93
CA ILE A 130 4.98 8.74 26.48
C ILE A 130 3.71 9.55 26.22
N ILE A 131 2.95 9.19 25.18
CA ILE A 131 1.75 9.92 24.73
C ILE A 131 0.46 9.40 25.41
N THR A 132 0.50 8.21 26.03
CA THR A 132 -0.61 7.62 26.80
C THR A 132 -0.38 7.77 28.28
#